data_eea6468f8cd09679bb886d9dcaa68ccd
#
_entry.id   eea6468f8cd09679bb886d9dcaa68ccd
#
_cell.length_a   1.000
_cell.length_b   1.000
_cell.length_c   1.000
_cell.angle_alpha   90.00
_cell.angle_beta   90.00
_cell.angle_gamma   90.00
#
_symmetry.space_group_name_H-M   'P 1'
#
loop_
_entity.id
_entity.type
_entity.pdbx_description
1 polymer ?
#
loop_
_entity_poly.entity_id
_entity_poly.type
_entity_poly.pdbx_seq_one_letter_code
_entity_poly.pdbx_strand_id
1 'polypeptide(L)'
;GRFGWTYIYAEDRLKTPMLRTGSTWQAISGGVALDLLAYEFTRIKTESGPDALAAISSSRGTNEENYLFGKFIRCVMGTNHIDNCARVCHSATVTGMMETLGASAATNSIQDLDQARLIMVVGANPTESHPVVGASIKQAHRRGVPLIVIDPRKTELARLATLHLSLKPGTNVALLNGIG
;
A
#
# COMPACT_ATOMS: atom_id res chain seq x y z
N GLY A 1 -13.84 -5.93 -3.82
CA GLY A 1 -14.79 -6.92 -4.23
C GLY A 1 -15.54 -6.60 -5.50
N ARG A 2 -16.47 -5.64 -5.50
CA ARG A 2 -17.39 -5.41 -6.64
C ARG A 2 -16.69 -5.10 -7.97
N PHE A 3 -15.61 -4.34 -7.95
CA PHE A 3 -14.88 -3.94 -9.16
C PHE A 3 -13.56 -4.70 -9.34
N GLY A 4 -13.26 -5.68 -8.47
CA GLY A 4 -12.03 -6.45 -8.55
C GLY A 4 -11.86 -7.28 -9.81
N TRP A 5 -12.95 -7.60 -10.49
CA TRP A 5 -12.93 -8.35 -11.74
C TRP A 5 -12.46 -7.53 -12.94
N THR A 6 -12.68 -6.22 -12.92
CA THR A 6 -12.38 -5.36 -14.08
C THR A 6 -10.90 -5.38 -14.47
N TYR A 7 -9.99 -5.33 -13.49
CA TYR A 7 -8.56 -5.36 -13.79
C TYR A 7 -8.05 -6.77 -14.13
N ILE A 8 -8.70 -7.83 -13.62
CA ILE A 8 -8.33 -9.22 -13.92
C ILE A 8 -8.61 -9.55 -15.38
N TYR A 9 -9.73 -9.06 -15.91
CA TYR A 9 -10.18 -9.29 -17.27
C TYR A 9 -9.99 -8.10 -18.21
N ALA A 10 -9.19 -7.11 -17.80
CA ALA A 10 -8.86 -5.98 -18.65
C ALA A 10 -8.17 -6.44 -19.94
N GLU A 11 -8.55 -5.85 -21.07
CA GLU A 11 -8.01 -6.24 -22.39
C GLU A 11 -6.50 -5.95 -22.50
N ASP A 12 -6.05 -4.88 -21.85
CA ASP A 12 -4.66 -4.44 -21.79
C ASP A 12 -3.83 -5.18 -20.72
N ARG A 13 -4.41 -6.17 -20.02
CA ARG A 13 -3.68 -6.98 -19.04
C ARG A 13 -2.56 -7.76 -19.71
N LEU A 14 -1.33 -7.66 -19.19
CA LEU A 14 -0.19 -8.46 -19.63
C LEU A 14 -0.44 -9.94 -19.30
N LYS A 15 -0.35 -10.81 -20.32
CA LYS A 15 -0.56 -12.25 -20.20
C LYS A 15 0.72 -13.06 -20.47
N THR A 16 1.75 -12.40 -20.98
CA THR A 16 3.05 -12.98 -21.28
C THR A 16 4.15 -12.05 -20.78
N PRO A 17 5.33 -12.58 -20.43
CA PRO A 17 6.49 -11.75 -20.14
C PRO A 17 6.84 -10.85 -21.33
N MET A 18 7.28 -9.63 -21.04
CA MET A 18 7.66 -8.65 -22.03
C MET A 18 9.11 -8.22 -21.82
N LEU A 19 9.91 -8.29 -22.87
CA LEU A 19 11.26 -7.78 -22.89
C LEU A 19 11.30 -6.41 -23.57
N ARG A 20 11.89 -5.44 -22.90
CA ARG A 20 12.10 -4.11 -23.48
C ARG A 20 13.42 -4.06 -24.25
N THR A 21 13.35 -3.69 -25.52
CA THR A 21 14.52 -3.44 -26.36
C THR A 21 14.44 -2.01 -26.90
N GLY A 22 15.24 -1.12 -26.30
CA GLY A 22 15.17 0.31 -26.60
C GLY A 22 13.82 0.91 -26.17
N SER A 23 13.05 1.41 -27.13
CA SER A 23 11.71 2.00 -26.90
C SER A 23 10.56 0.99 -27.11
N THR A 24 10.83 -0.22 -27.57
CA THR A 24 9.81 -1.22 -27.92
C THR A 24 9.73 -2.32 -26.88
N TRP A 25 8.54 -2.92 -26.77
CA TRP A 25 8.29 -4.09 -25.92
C TRP A 25 7.98 -5.30 -26.82
N GLN A 26 8.65 -6.41 -26.55
CA GLN A 26 8.48 -7.66 -27.28
C GLN A 26 8.02 -8.76 -26.32
N ALA A 27 6.97 -9.49 -26.69
CA ALA A 27 6.55 -10.67 -25.94
C ALA A 27 7.58 -11.80 -26.09
N ILE A 28 7.92 -12.42 -24.96
CA ILE A 28 8.84 -13.56 -24.89
C ILE A 28 8.20 -14.71 -24.13
N SER A 29 8.73 -15.94 -24.29
CA SER A 29 8.26 -17.08 -23.52
C SER A 29 8.69 -16.98 -22.05
N GLY A 30 7.95 -17.65 -21.15
CA GLY A 30 8.32 -17.74 -19.73
C GLY A 30 9.71 -18.35 -19.50
N GLY A 31 10.09 -19.37 -20.28
CA GLY A 31 11.43 -19.96 -20.22
C GLY A 31 12.52 -18.94 -20.53
N VAL A 32 12.41 -18.24 -21.65
CA VAL A 32 13.37 -17.19 -22.03
C VAL A 32 13.45 -16.08 -20.97
N ALA A 33 12.32 -15.70 -20.36
CA ALA A 33 12.33 -14.70 -19.29
C ALA A 33 13.07 -15.19 -18.05
N LEU A 34 12.88 -16.44 -17.65
CA LEU A 34 13.57 -17.04 -16.49
C LEU A 34 15.07 -17.20 -16.74
N ASP A 35 15.46 -17.65 -17.93
CA ASP A 35 16.88 -17.80 -18.31
C ASP A 35 17.59 -16.45 -18.29
N LEU A 36 16.95 -15.40 -18.83
CA LEU A 36 17.48 -14.05 -18.82
C LEU A 36 17.64 -13.50 -17.39
N LEU A 37 16.63 -13.70 -16.52
CA LEU A 37 16.72 -13.30 -15.12
C LEU A 37 17.84 -14.03 -14.39
N ALA A 38 17.96 -15.35 -14.58
CA ALA A 38 19.03 -16.15 -13.97
C ALA A 38 20.40 -15.68 -14.42
N TYR A 39 20.56 -15.42 -15.71
CA TYR A 39 21.79 -14.88 -16.29
C TYR A 39 22.16 -13.52 -15.68
N GLU A 40 21.24 -12.55 -15.70
CA GLU A 40 21.51 -11.20 -15.21
C GLU A 40 21.78 -11.16 -13.69
N PHE A 41 21.01 -11.90 -12.90
CA PHE A 41 21.24 -11.99 -11.46
C PHE A 41 22.60 -12.63 -11.14
N THR A 42 22.98 -13.68 -11.87
CA THR A 42 24.30 -14.32 -11.71
C THR A 42 25.41 -13.36 -12.12
N ARG A 43 25.27 -12.65 -13.23
CA ARG A 43 26.23 -11.65 -13.71
C ARG A 43 26.43 -10.55 -12.68
N ILE A 44 25.35 -9.91 -12.22
CA ILE A 44 25.41 -8.82 -11.22
C ILE A 44 26.05 -9.31 -9.92
N LYS A 45 25.65 -10.50 -9.45
CA LYS A 45 26.21 -11.08 -8.23
C LYS A 45 27.70 -11.35 -8.35
N THR A 46 28.18 -11.78 -9.53
CA THR A 46 29.59 -12.07 -9.80
C THR A 46 30.41 -10.78 -9.93
N GLU A 47 29.88 -9.79 -10.63
CA GLU A 47 30.61 -8.54 -10.92
C GLU A 47 30.60 -7.55 -9.75
N SER A 48 29.49 -7.48 -9.01
CA SER A 48 29.25 -6.42 -8.01
C SER A 48 28.91 -6.93 -6.61
N GLY A 49 28.87 -8.26 -6.43
CA GLY A 49 28.49 -8.90 -5.17
C GLY A 49 26.99 -9.03 -4.96
N PRO A 50 26.56 -9.87 -3.99
CA PRO A 50 25.15 -10.16 -3.74
C PRO A 50 24.37 -8.93 -3.27
N ASP A 51 25.01 -7.99 -2.59
CA ASP A 51 24.34 -6.79 -2.05
C ASP A 51 24.05 -5.71 -3.11
N ALA A 52 24.50 -5.95 -4.37
CA ALA A 52 24.04 -5.17 -5.52
C ALA A 52 22.61 -5.53 -5.97
N LEU A 53 22.05 -6.60 -5.39
CA LEU A 53 20.68 -7.04 -5.63
C LEU A 53 19.79 -6.67 -4.44
N ALA A 54 18.56 -6.26 -4.73
CA ALA A 54 17.54 -5.98 -3.73
C ALA A 54 16.17 -6.50 -4.19
N ALA A 55 15.28 -6.73 -3.23
CA ALA A 55 13.95 -7.24 -3.49
C ALA A 55 12.89 -6.56 -2.62
N ILE A 56 11.69 -6.45 -3.15
CA ILE A 56 10.52 -5.95 -2.42
C ILE A 56 9.39 -6.96 -2.63
N SER A 57 8.90 -7.53 -1.53
CA SER A 57 7.71 -8.38 -1.53
C SER A 57 6.44 -7.56 -1.35
N SER A 58 5.30 -8.21 -1.43
CA SER A 58 4.00 -7.53 -1.36
C SER A 58 3.05 -8.18 -0.37
N SER A 59 2.29 -7.36 0.37
CA SER A 59 1.16 -7.81 1.18
C SER A 59 -0.01 -8.37 0.35
N ARG A 60 0.06 -8.27 -0.98
CA ARG A 60 -0.93 -8.87 -1.91
C ARG A 60 -0.58 -10.29 -2.33
N GLY A 61 0.63 -10.74 -2.01
CA GLY A 61 1.02 -12.14 -2.09
C GLY A 61 0.54 -12.93 -0.86
N THR A 62 0.48 -14.24 -0.98
CA THR A 62 0.22 -15.13 0.15
C THR A 62 1.39 -15.15 1.13
N ASN A 63 1.19 -15.69 2.32
CA ASN A 63 2.27 -15.88 3.30
C ASN A 63 3.36 -16.80 2.74
N GLU A 64 2.95 -17.84 2.02
CA GLU A 64 3.83 -18.81 1.38
C GLU A 64 4.70 -18.14 0.31
N GLU A 65 4.12 -17.30 -0.55
CA GLU A 65 4.86 -16.54 -1.56
C GLU A 65 5.88 -15.61 -0.90
N ASN A 66 5.48 -14.85 0.12
CA ASN A 66 6.39 -13.97 0.85
C ASN A 66 7.52 -14.75 1.54
N TYR A 67 7.22 -15.90 2.15
CA TYR A 67 8.22 -16.77 2.76
C TYR A 67 9.20 -17.31 1.72
N LEU A 68 8.70 -17.90 0.62
CA LEU A 68 9.53 -18.46 -0.44
C LEU A 68 10.39 -17.39 -1.11
N PHE A 69 9.83 -16.21 -1.34
CA PHE A 69 10.58 -15.10 -1.91
C PHE A 69 11.70 -14.63 -0.97
N GLY A 70 11.40 -14.50 0.32
CA GLY A 70 12.41 -14.16 1.33
C GLY A 70 13.51 -15.22 1.42
N LYS A 71 13.15 -16.51 1.34
CA LYS A 71 14.10 -17.62 1.31
C LYS A 71 14.97 -17.59 0.04
N PHE A 72 14.36 -17.37 -1.11
CA PHE A 72 15.08 -17.25 -2.39
C PHE A 72 16.14 -16.14 -2.34
N ILE A 73 15.76 -14.95 -1.89
CA ILE A 73 16.69 -13.82 -1.82
C ILE A 73 17.86 -14.11 -0.87
N ARG A 74 17.60 -14.69 0.30
CA ARG A 74 18.66 -14.97 1.28
C ARG A 74 19.52 -16.15 0.91
N CYS A 75 18.90 -17.26 0.47
CA CYS A 75 19.63 -18.51 0.22
C CYS A 75 20.25 -18.57 -1.18
N VAL A 76 19.58 -18.04 -2.21
CA VAL A 76 20.04 -18.11 -3.61
C VAL A 76 20.80 -16.86 -4.01
N MET A 77 20.21 -15.67 -3.78
CA MET A 77 20.89 -14.42 -4.09
C MET A 77 22.00 -14.10 -3.10
N GLY A 78 21.86 -14.49 -1.83
CA GLY A 78 22.89 -14.33 -0.80
C GLY A 78 22.90 -12.93 -0.16
N THR A 79 21.78 -12.22 -0.19
CA THR A 79 21.65 -10.88 0.42
C THR A 79 20.45 -10.81 1.36
N ASN A 80 20.52 -9.87 2.32
CA ASN A 80 19.39 -9.49 3.18
C ASN A 80 18.66 -8.24 2.69
N HIS A 81 18.98 -7.72 1.52
CA HIS A 81 18.32 -6.55 0.94
C HIS A 81 16.94 -6.92 0.41
N ILE A 82 16.08 -7.35 1.32
CA ILE A 82 14.66 -7.62 1.05
C ILE A 82 13.79 -6.89 2.05
N ASP A 83 12.76 -6.24 1.55
CA ASP A 83 11.74 -5.58 2.36
C ASP A 83 10.35 -5.89 1.79
N ASN A 84 9.33 -5.35 2.43
CA ASN A 84 7.93 -5.54 2.03
C ASN A 84 7.25 -4.18 1.84
N CYS A 85 6.16 -4.14 1.09
CA CYS A 85 5.37 -2.93 0.89
C CYS A 85 4.95 -2.26 2.21
N ALA A 86 4.86 -3.01 3.31
CA ALA A 86 4.56 -2.51 4.65
C ALA A 86 5.53 -1.42 5.13
N ARG A 87 6.79 -1.44 4.66
CA ARG A 87 7.80 -0.43 4.98
C ARG A 87 7.33 0.99 4.71
N VAL A 88 6.74 1.22 3.55
CA VAL A 88 6.23 2.54 3.14
C VAL A 88 4.76 2.72 3.51
N CYS A 89 4.01 1.63 3.56
CA CYS A 89 2.56 1.65 3.75
C CYS A 89 2.17 2.07 5.17
N HIS A 90 2.73 1.44 6.20
CA HIS A 90 2.29 1.65 7.58
C HIS A 90 3.37 1.45 8.67
N SER A 91 4.64 1.30 8.34
CA SER A 91 5.68 1.04 9.36
C SER A 91 5.79 2.18 10.38
N ALA A 92 5.65 3.44 9.96
CA ALA A 92 5.63 4.58 10.87
C ALA A 92 4.43 4.53 11.82
N THR A 93 3.25 4.16 11.32
CA THR A 93 2.03 3.97 12.13
C THR A 93 2.20 2.82 13.11
N VAL A 94 2.76 1.69 12.66
CA VAL A 94 3.05 0.54 13.53
C VAL A 94 3.94 0.95 14.69
N THR A 95 5.04 1.66 14.42
CA THR A 95 5.96 2.13 15.46
C THR A 95 5.25 3.07 16.44
N GLY A 96 4.55 4.08 15.94
CA GLY A 96 3.83 5.02 16.78
C GLY A 96 2.75 4.34 17.64
N MET A 97 1.99 3.40 17.10
CA MET A 97 0.97 2.65 17.84
C MET A 97 1.60 1.72 18.90
N MET A 98 2.71 1.05 18.57
CA MET A 98 3.42 0.22 19.54
C MET A 98 3.94 1.03 20.73
N GLU A 99 4.49 2.21 20.46
CA GLU A 99 5.02 3.10 21.51
C GLU A 99 3.93 3.73 22.38
N THR A 100 2.78 4.06 21.78
CA THR A 100 1.70 4.77 22.49
C THR A 100 0.63 3.86 23.07
N LEU A 101 0.32 2.75 22.39
CA LEU A 101 -0.81 1.87 22.73
C LEU A 101 -0.37 0.45 23.10
N GLY A 102 0.90 0.10 22.85
CA GLY A 102 1.41 -1.25 23.07
C GLY A 102 0.91 -2.29 22.05
N ALA A 103 0.18 -1.87 21.03
CA ALA A 103 -0.35 -2.75 19.98
C ALA A 103 -0.38 -2.03 18.62
N SER A 104 -0.13 -2.76 17.55
CA SER A 104 -0.06 -2.22 16.18
C SER A 104 -1.28 -2.58 15.33
N ALA A 105 -2.45 -2.68 15.94
CA ALA A 105 -3.71 -3.01 15.26
C ALA A 105 -4.78 -1.95 15.56
N ALA A 106 -5.85 -1.94 14.76
CA ALA A 106 -6.99 -1.08 15.01
C ALA A 106 -7.56 -1.32 16.42
N THR A 107 -7.77 -0.25 17.19
CA THR A 107 -8.24 -0.32 18.57
C THR A 107 -9.75 -0.50 18.68
N ASN A 108 -10.49 -0.24 17.60
CA ASN A 108 -11.94 -0.20 17.54
C ASN A 108 -12.47 -1.03 16.37
N SER A 109 -13.72 -1.45 16.47
CA SER A 109 -14.43 -2.11 15.38
C SER A 109 -14.98 -1.08 14.37
N ILE A 110 -15.29 -1.54 13.16
CA ILE A 110 -15.95 -0.67 12.16
C ILE A 110 -17.35 -0.25 12.64
N GLN A 111 -18.00 -1.09 13.44
CA GLN A 111 -19.33 -0.81 14.02
C GLN A 111 -19.32 0.38 14.98
N ASP A 112 -18.18 0.70 15.60
CA ASP A 112 -18.08 1.84 16.51
C ASP A 112 -18.30 3.20 15.81
N LEU A 113 -18.14 3.23 14.49
CA LEU A 113 -18.50 4.39 13.67
C LEU A 113 -19.98 4.76 13.77
N ASP A 114 -20.85 3.78 14.09
CA ASP A 114 -22.29 4.03 14.24
C ASP A 114 -22.63 4.82 15.51
N GLN A 115 -21.75 4.77 16.51
CA GLN A 115 -21.92 5.47 17.80
C GLN A 115 -21.06 6.73 17.91
N ALA A 116 -20.28 7.03 16.88
CA ALA A 116 -19.40 8.18 16.88
C ALA A 116 -20.19 9.49 16.93
N ARG A 117 -19.73 10.44 17.73
CA ARG A 117 -20.27 11.81 17.78
C ARG A 117 -19.54 12.78 16.85
N LEU A 118 -18.35 12.41 16.44
CA LEU A 118 -17.50 13.12 15.49
C LEU A 118 -16.61 12.07 14.78
N ILE A 119 -16.45 12.21 13.51
CA ILE A 119 -15.50 11.39 12.73
C ILE A 119 -14.44 12.33 12.15
N MET A 120 -13.17 11.97 12.35
CA MET A 120 -12.03 12.65 11.75
C MET A 120 -11.27 11.68 10.86
N VAL A 121 -11.07 12.03 9.59
CA VAL A 121 -10.32 11.26 8.60
C VAL A 121 -9.06 12.03 8.23
N VAL A 122 -7.90 11.43 8.47
CA VAL A 122 -6.60 12.09 8.28
C VAL A 122 -5.78 11.32 7.25
N GLY A 123 -5.43 11.97 6.14
CA GLY A 123 -4.54 11.43 5.10
C GLY A 123 -5.03 10.11 4.49
N ALA A 124 -6.35 9.89 4.41
CA ALA A 124 -6.94 8.66 3.94
C ALA A 124 -8.11 8.91 2.99
N ASN A 125 -8.24 8.02 2.00
CA ASN A 125 -9.38 8.01 1.07
C ASN A 125 -10.12 6.67 1.13
N PRO A 126 -10.86 6.40 2.23
CA PRO A 126 -11.51 5.12 2.43
C PRO A 126 -12.63 4.83 1.42
N THR A 127 -13.16 5.81 0.70
CA THR A 127 -14.12 5.56 -0.37
C THR A 127 -13.54 4.75 -1.52
N GLU A 128 -12.24 4.88 -1.77
CA GLU A 128 -11.52 4.12 -2.81
C GLU A 128 -10.79 2.90 -2.23
N SER A 129 -10.03 3.08 -1.14
CA SER A 129 -9.16 2.02 -0.60
C SER A 129 -9.87 1.04 0.34
N HIS A 130 -10.93 1.50 1.04
CA HIS A 130 -11.70 0.74 2.03
C HIS A 130 -13.20 1.05 1.90
N PRO A 131 -13.86 0.67 0.79
CA PRO A 131 -15.20 1.15 0.45
C PRO A 131 -16.27 0.82 1.49
N VAL A 132 -16.14 -0.27 2.23
CA VAL A 132 -17.06 -0.62 3.33
C VAL A 132 -16.96 0.40 4.46
N VAL A 133 -15.73 0.75 4.88
CA VAL A 133 -15.49 1.79 5.88
C VAL A 133 -15.97 3.15 5.38
N GLY A 134 -15.68 3.47 4.12
CA GLY A 134 -16.16 4.71 3.48
C GLY A 134 -17.69 4.80 3.45
N ALA A 135 -18.38 3.69 3.23
CA ALA A 135 -19.85 3.63 3.30
C ALA A 135 -20.38 3.90 4.72
N SER A 136 -19.78 3.27 5.74
CA SER A 136 -20.15 3.49 7.15
C SER A 136 -19.95 4.96 7.57
N ILE A 137 -18.83 5.57 7.18
CA ILE A 137 -18.57 7.00 7.44
C ILE A 137 -19.65 7.87 6.79
N LYS A 138 -19.98 7.62 5.51
CA LYS A 138 -21.02 8.36 4.79
C LYS A 138 -22.40 8.19 5.44
N GLN A 139 -22.72 6.99 5.91
CA GLN A 139 -23.98 6.72 6.61
C GLN A 139 -24.04 7.47 7.96
N ALA A 140 -22.96 7.43 8.74
CA ALA A 140 -22.89 8.20 10.00
C ALA A 140 -23.07 9.70 9.74
N HIS A 141 -22.37 10.24 8.75
CA HIS A 141 -22.51 11.66 8.38
C HIS A 141 -23.94 12.02 7.95
N ARG A 142 -24.63 11.16 7.18
CA ARG A 142 -26.03 11.36 6.80
C ARG A 142 -26.98 11.37 8.00
N ARG A 143 -26.63 10.70 9.09
CA ARG A 143 -27.37 10.74 10.36
C ARG A 143 -27.08 12.00 11.19
N GLY A 144 -26.24 12.91 10.68
CA GLY A 144 -25.89 14.17 11.32
C GLY A 144 -24.58 14.16 12.09
N VAL A 145 -23.78 13.08 12.03
CA VAL A 145 -22.46 13.05 12.66
C VAL A 145 -21.52 14.00 11.92
N PRO A 146 -20.90 15.00 12.60
CA PRO A 146 -19.93 15.88 11.98
C PRO A 146 -18.73 15.09 11.43
N LEU A 147 -18.25 15.50 10.26
CA LEU A 147 -17.12 14.88 9.58
C LEU A 147 -16.03 15.92 9.32
N ILE A 148 -14.85 15.69 9.87
CA ILE A 148 -13.65 16.46 9.58
C ILE A 148 -12.76 15.62 8.65
N VAL A 149 -12.29 16.21 7.55
CA VAL A 149 -11.34 15.57 6.65
C VAL A 149 -10.08 16.42 6.54
N ILE A 150 -8.96 15.82 6.83
CA ILE A 150 -7.62 16.41 6.75
C ILE A 150 -6.87 15.70 5.61
N ASP A 151 -6.85 16.29 4.44
CA ASP A 151 -6.21 15.74 3.24
C ASP A 151 -5.86 16.89 2.29
N PRO A 152 -4.68 16.92 1.65
CA PRO A 152 -4.36 17.91 0.64
C PRO A 152 -5.27 17.83 -0.58
N ARG A 153 -5.86 16.66 -0.84
CA ARG A 153 -6.76 16.43 -1.97
C ARG A 153 -8.21 16.62 -1.57
N LYS A 154 -9.00 17.13 -2.49
CA LYS A 154 -10.45 17.21 -2.33
C LYS A 154 -11.12 15.87 -2.66
N THR A 155 -10.94 14.87 -1.78
CA THR A 155 -11.52 13.53 -1.90
C THR A 155 -13.06 13.57 -1.86
N GLU A 156 -13.73 12.45 -2.10
CA GLU A 156 -15.19 12.36 -1.99
C GLU A 156 -15.65 12.74 -0.56
N LEU A 157 -14.99 12.19 0.46
CA LEU A 157 -15.33 12.54 1.85
C LEU A 157 -15.03 14.01 2.17
N ALA A 158 -13.98 14.59 1.59
CA ALA A 158 -13.67 16.01 1.77
C ALA A 158 -14.77 16.94 1.18
N ARG A 159 -15.45 16.49 0.12
CA ARG A 159 -16.60 17.24 -0.45
C ARG A 159 -17.85 17.18 0.42
N LEU A 160 -18.00 16.11 1.20
CA LEU A 160 -19.12 15.89 2.10
C LEU A 160 -18.84 16.46 3.51
N ALA A 161 -17.58 16.68 3.84
CA ALA A 161 -17.14 17.03 5.20
C ALA A 161 -17.78 18.31 5.73
N THR A 162 -18.09 18.31 7.01
CA THR A 162 -18.45 19.52 7.76
C THR A 162 -17.28 20.50 7.77
N LEU A 163 -16.05 19.98 7.84
CA LEU A 163 -14.81 20.77 7.77
C LEU A 163 -13.76 20.00 6.97
N HIS A 164 -13.20 20.63 5.93
CA HIS A 164 -12.06 20.13 5.19
C HIS A 164 -10.82 21.01 5.44
N LEU A 165 -9.79 20.41 6.01
CA LEU A 165 -8.50 21.05 6.23
C LEU A 165 -7.52 20.57 5.14
N SER A 166 -7.33 21.39 4.12
CA SER A 166 -6.40 21.14 3.02
C SER A 166 -5.01 21.62 3.42
N LEU A 167 -4.23 20.70 4.02
CA LEU A 167 -2.86 21.00 4.46
C LEU A 167 -1.84 20.80 3.33
N LYS A 168 -0.68 21.42 3.46
CA LYS A 168 0.45 21.14 2.56
C LYS A 168 1.04 19.75 2.91
N PRO A 169 1.42 18.91 1.92
CA PRO A 169 2.16 17.67 2.20
C PRO A 169 3.36 17.92 3.11
N GLY A 170 3.56 17.04 4.11
CA GLY A 170 4.63 17.17 5.11
C GLY A 170 4.28 17.99 6.35
N THR A 171 3.10 18.61 6.43
CA THR A 171 2.71 19.45 7.59
C THR A 171 1.72 18.77 8.55
N ASN A 172 1.50 17.46 8.43
CA ASN A 172 0.55 16.72 9.28
C ASN A 172 0.88 16.85 10.77
N VAL A 173 2.16 16.69 11.13
CA VAL A 173 2.61 16.76 12.54
C VAL A 173 2.35 18.13 13.13
N ALA A 174 2.65 19.20 12.38
CA ALA A 174 2.41 20.56 12.83
C ALA A 174 0.92 20.83 13.09
N LEU A 175 0.05 20.36 12.19
CA LEU A 175 -1.40 20.50 12.35
C LEU A 175 -1.92 19.70 13.54
N LEU A 176 -1.51 18.43 13.67
CA LEU A 176 -1.99 17.58 14.76
C LEU A 176 -1.51 18.05 16.11
N ASN A 177 -0.25 18.53 16.23
CA ASN A 177 0.24 19.16 17.45
C ASN A 177 -0.47 20.48 17.80
N GLY A 178 -1.03 21.16 16.81
CA GLY A 178 -1.82 22.38 17.04
C GLY A 178 -3.29 22.11 17.43
N ILE A 179 -3.77 20.88 17.27
CA ILE A 179 -5.12 20.45 17.69
C ILE A 179 -5.10 19.90 19.12
N GLY A 180 -4.00 19.25 19.55
CA GLY A 180 -3.78 18.75 20.92
C GLY A 180 -3.23 19.83 21.83
#